data_9ed56c2d361114b6f4690fec3b3f3f57
#
_entry.id   9ed56c2d361114b6f4690fec3b3f3f57
#
_cell.length_a   1.000
_cell.length_b   1.000
_cell.length_c   1.000
_cell.angle_alpha   90.00
_cell.angle_beta   90.00
_cell.angle_gamma   90.00
#
_symmetry.space_group_name_H-M   'P 1'
#
loop_
_entity.id
_entity.type
_entity.pdbx_description
1 polymer ?
#
loop_
_entity_poly.entity_id
_entity_poly.type
_entity_poly.pdbx_seq_one_letter_code
_entity_poly.pdbx_strand_id
1 'polypeptide(L)'
;MEAAGTLERGLAVLRALATGPRRPVRATDLVRATGLARSTVDRVLATLAHLGYVRAEGRDVLPAPRLMELGEAYLAGSGLRDALAPLASRLADELDESVSLAVRDGDGVRFIVQCTRRRTMSVTFRVGDLLPADRCAAGLALLDPATPWAEDDQLIEPGLIAVAMPVRDGEGRAVCAVSVVSHTSRHTVGELRDHCAGALRKTVGEMEAALAAPTPDPARAGLTGGVDRSRGDKQELGMGFLQSLARGLAVMVALGTARGGLTLADCAKATGLPRATVRRAVQALERLGYAGADGARFTLLPRVLELGYAHLSGLTFGEVVQPHLADLVARVRESASVAVLSGDDVVYVARVQTVSLMSINITVGTRFPAYATSMGRVLLAELPGERLAAIVPRRLSPRTVTSKAELRALVRQAAEDGYALVDQELEEGVRSIAVPVRDRRGVRWRR
;
A
#
# COMPACT_ATOMS: atom_id res chain seq x y z
N MET A 1 -1.13 35.74 -11.27
CA MET A 1 -1.17 34.41 -10.61
C MET A 1 -2.52 34.25 -9.94
N GLU A 2 -3.37 33.37 -10.47
CA GLU A 2 -4.66 33.09 -9.89
C GLU A 2 -4.43 32.45 -8.50
N ALA A 3 -5.15 32.89 -7.49
CA ALA A 3 -4.97 32.39 -6.13
C ALA A 3 -5.26 30.90 -6.08
N ALA A 4 -4.29 30.10 -5.63
CA ALA A 4 -4.41 28.65 -5.53
C ALA A 4 -5.71 28.26 -4.79
N GLY A 5 -6.49 27.36 -5.38
CA GLY A 5 -7.77 26.91 -4.84
C GLY A 5 -7.59 26.12 -3.54
N THR A 6 -8.68 25.89 -2.81
CA THR A 6 -8.63 25.17 -1.53
C THR A 6 -8.12 23.72 -1.70
N LEU A 7 -8.46 23.06 -2.80
CA LEU A 7 -7.96 21.71 -3.12
C LEU A 7 -6.44 21.77 -3.36
N GLU A 8 -5.96 22.70 -4.16
CA GLU A 8 -4.54 22.87 -4.48
C GLU A 8 -3.69 23.10 -3.22
N ARG A 9 -4.16 23.96 -2.31
CA ARG A 9 -3.50 24.19 -1.01
C ARG A 9 -3.47 22.93 -0.14
N GLY A 10 -4.57 22.18 -0.12
CA GLY A 10 -4.65 20.92 0.61
C GLY A 10 -3.68 19.86 0.10
N LEU A 11 -3.58 19.71 -1.23
CA LEU A 11 -2.63 18.78 -1.87
C LEU A 11 -1.18 19.23 -1.67
N ALA A 12 -0.90 20.55 -1.65
CA ALA A 12 0.43 21.07 -1.31
C ALA A 12 0.85 20.68 0.11
N VAL A 13 -0.05 20.77 1.09
CA VAL A 13 0.22 20.34 2.48
C VAL A 13 0.44 18.82 2.55
N LEU A 14 -0.39 18.01 1.86
CA LEU A 14 -0.20 16.55 1.79
C LEU A 14 1.14 16.18 1.18
N ARG A 15 1.53 16.82 0.08
CA ARG A 15 2.83 16.60 -0.56
C ARG A 15 3.98 16.96 0.38
N ALA A 16 3.93 18.12 1.04
CA ALA A 16 4.96 18.53 2.01
C ALA A 16 5.08 17.56 3.19
N LEU A 17 3.95 16.99 3.65
CA LEU A 17 3.94 15.97 4.69
C LEU A 17 4.56 14.66 4.22
N ALA A 18 4.29 14.25 2.97
CA ALA A 18 4.75 13.00 2.39
C ALA A 18 6.24 13.02 2.00
N THR A 19 6.76 14.17 1.56
CA THR A 19 8.18 14.34 1.17
C THR A 19 9.07 14.74 2.34
N GLY A 20 8.49 15.06 3.50
CA GLY A 20 9.21 15.41 4.71
C GLY A 20 10.00 14.24 5.32
N PRO A 21 10.84 14.50 6.32
CA PRO A 21 11.57 13.45 7.02
C PRO A 21 10.59 12.45 7.66
N ARG A 22 11.01 11.18 7.80
CA ARG A 22 10.21 10.10 8.42
C ARG A 22 9.98 10.27 9.93
N ARG A 23 9.88 11.49 10.40
CA ARG A 23 9.59 11.87 11.78
C ARG A 23 8.29 12.66 11.84
N PRO A 24 7.64 12.74 13.00
CA PRO A 24 6.49 13.61 13.19
C PRO A 24 6.82 15.05 12.77
N VAL A 25 5.91 15.65 11.98
CA VAL A 25 6.10 16.99 11.38
C VAL A 25 5.20 17.98 12.11
N ARG A 26 5.75 19.14 12.49
CA ARG A 26 4.95 20.21 13.09
C ARG A 26 4.23 21.03 12.03
N ALA A 27 3.09 21.58 12.38
CA ALA A 27 2.35 22.47 11.50
C ALA A 27 3.19 23.71 11.07
N THR A 28 4.14 24.15 11.91
CA THR A 28 5.10 25.22 11.57
C THR A 28 6.05 24.84 10.45
N ASP A 29 6.45 23.56 10.36
CA ASP A 29 7.33 23.08 9.30
C ASP A 29 6.57 23.04 7.98
N LEU A 30 5.29 22.64 8.01
CA LEU A 30 4.40 22.66 6.83
C LEU A 30 4.12 24.09 6.35
N VAL A 31 3.95 25.05 7.26
CA VAL A 31 3.87 26.49 6.90
C VAL A 31 5.12 26.93 6.13
N ARG A 32 6.30 26.56 6.64
CA ARG A 32 7.58 26.92 5.99
C ARG A 32 7.73 26.20 4.63
N ALA A 33 7.39 24.93 4.55
CA ALA A 33 7.53 24.12 3.34
C ALA A 33 6.55 24.53 2.23
N THR A 34 5.34 24.99 2.59
CA THR A 34 4.29 25.32 1.62
C THR A 34 4.16 26.83 1.34
N GLY A 35 4.71 27.68 2.20
CA GLY A 35 4.51 29.13 2.14
C GLY A 35 3.07 29.59 2.45
N LEU A 36 2.19 28.68 2.92
CA LEU A 36 0.81 29.00 3.23
C LEU A 36 0.68 29.67 4.61
N ALA A 37 -0.35 30.51 4.77
CA ALA A 37 -0.69 31.06 6.07
C ALA A 37 -0.98 29.97 7.11
N ARG A 38 -0.57 30.17 8.36
CA ARG A 38 -0.76 29.23 9.47
C ARG A 38 -2.21 28.78 9.61
N SER A 39 -3.17 29.72 9.56
CA SER A 39 -4.60 29.41 9.65
C SER A 39 -5.10 28.51 8.51
N THR A 40 -4.48 28.62 7.31
CA THR A 40 -4.79 27.74 6.18
C THR A 40 -4.27 26.34 6.43
N VAL A 41 -3.02 26.19 6.88
CA VAL A 41 -2.42 24.90 7.22
C VAL A 41 -3.22 24.21 8.33
N ASP A 42 -3.55 24.91 9.40
CA ASP A 42 -4.33 24.36 10.52
C ASP A 42 -5.71 23.84 10.07
N ARG A 43 -6.41 24.57 9.17
CA ARG A 43 -7.70 24.12 8.60
C ARG A 43 -7.55 22.93 7.67
N VAL A 44 -6.48 22.87 6.89
CA VAL A 44 -6.17 21.70 6.05
C VAL A 44 -5.93 20.50 6.93
N LEU A 45 -5.08 20.62 7.95
CA LEU A 45 -4.77 19.52 8.87
C LEU A 45 -6.00 19.04 9.65
N ALA A 46 -6.84 19.94 10.14
CA ALA A 46 -8.11 19.59 10.79
C ALA A 46 -9.03 18.81 9.86
N THR A 47 -9.14 19.24 8.59
CA THR A 47 -9.94 18.53 7.58
C THR A 47 -9.36 17.14 7.28
N LEU A 48 -8.03 17.04 7.10
CA LEU A 48 -7.36 15.76 6.82
C LEU A 48 -7.43 14.80 8.01
N ALA A 49 -7.35 15.31 9.25
CA ALA A 49 -7.49 14.51 10.46
C ALA A 49 -8.91 13.96 10.61
N HIS A 50 -9.93 14.80 10.39
CA HIS A 50 -11.32 14.35 10.38
C HIS A 50 -11.58 13.27 9.31
N LEU A 51 -11.00 13.44 8.12
CA LEU A 51 -11.10 12.45 7.05
C LEU A 51 -10.22 11.21 7.29
N GLY A 52 -9.38 11.18 8.33
CA GLY A 52 -8.50 10.06 8.66
C GLY A 52 -7.26 9.91 7.78
N TYR A 53 -6.88 10.94 7.01
CA TYR A 53 -5.66 10.94 6.19
C TYR A 53 -4.40 11.29 6.98
N VAL A 54 -4.56 12.01 8.09
CA VAL A 54 -3.49 12.31 9.04
C VAL A 54 -3.98 12.09 10.45
N ARG A 55 -3.06 11.93 11.40
CA ARG A 55 -3.36 11.89 12.83
C ARG A 55 -2.48 12.91 13.56
N ALA A 56 -3.01 13.46 14.64
CA ALA A 56 -2.29 14.36 15.53
C ALA A 56 -1.76 13.56 16.73
N GLU A 57 -0.49 13.76 17.08
CA GLU A 57 0.14 13.29 18.31
C GLU A 57 0.71 14.49 19.06
N GLY A 58 -0.06 15.02 19.99
CA GLY A 58 0.27 16.26 20.68
C GLY A 58 0.36 17.45 19.72
N ARG A 59 1.57 17.98 19.47
CA ARG A 59 1.83 19.09 18.53
C ARG A 59 2.29 18.63 17.17
N ASP A 60 2.48 17.34 16.99
CA ASP A 60 3.01 16.72 15.79
C ASP A 60 1.89 16.12 14.93
N VAL A 61 2.14 16.03 13.64
CA VAL A 61 1.22 15.47 12.65
C VAL A 61 1.93 14.35 11.89
N LEU A 62 1.24 13.23 11.76
CA LEU A 62 1.74 12.06 11.04
C LEU A 62 0.76 11.67 9.92
N PRO A 63 1.27 11.18 8.77
CA PRO A 63 0.44 10.50 7.79
C PRO A 63 -0.27 9.30 8.42
N ALA A 64 -1.56 9.14 8.14
CA ALA A 64 -2.33 7.97 8.57
C ALA A 64 -2.38 6.93 7.44
N PRO A 65 -2.54 5.62 7.74
CA PRO A 65 -2.59 4.56 6.73
C PRO A 65 -3.64 4.78 5.64
N ARG A 66 -4.73 5.47 5.94
CA ARG A 66 -5.77 5.83 4.96
C ARG A 66 -5.24 6.67 3.80
N LEU A 67 -4.15 7.40 3.98
CA LEU A 67 -3.52 8.18 2.92
C LEU A 67 -3.08 7.31 1.73
N MET A 68 -2.79 6.01 1.98
CA MET A 68 -2.48 5.06 0.91
C MET A 68 -3.65 4.86 -0.07
N GLU A 69 -4.90 5.16 0.32
CA GLU A 69 -6.07 5.02 -0.58
C GLU A 69 -5.91 5.86 -1.84
N LEU A 70 -5.24 7.00 -1.77
CA LEU A 70 -5.00 7.86 -2.93
C LEU A 70 -4.06 7.18 -3.94
N GLY A 71 -2.96 6.59 -3.46
CA GLY A 71 -2.04 5.85 -4.32
C GLY A 71 -2.62 4.53 -4.82
N GLU A 72 -3.35 3.80 -3.96
CA GLU A 72 -4.07 2.60 -4.35
C GLU A 72 -5.11 2.87 -5.44
N ALA A 73 -5.78 4.04 -5.41
CA ALA A 73 -6.70 4.44 -6.46
C ALA A 73 -5.99 4.51 -7.84
N TYR A 74 -4.78 5.10 -7.90
CA TYR A 74 -3.98 5.09 -9.13
C TYR A 74 -3.58 3.67 -9.55
N LEU A 75 -3.02 2.87 -8.63
CA LEU A 75 -2.52 1.52 -8.92
C LEU A 75 -3.65 0.58 -9.39
N ALA A 76 -4.83 0.68 -8.79
CA ALA A 76 -6.00 -0.08 -9.20
C ALA A 76 -6.58 0.40 -10.54
N GLY A 77 -6.72 1.74 -10.71
CA GLY A 77 -7.26 2.35 -11.93
C GLY A 77 -6.39 2.15 -13.17
N SER A 78 -5.06 2.12 -13.01
CA SER A 78 -4.14 1.79 -14.10
C SER A 78 -4.21 0.31 -14.51
N GLY A 79 -4.50 -0.59 -13.58
CA GLY A 79 -4.51 -2.03 -13.80
C GLY A 79 -3.15 -2.66 -14.04
N LEU A 80 -2.10 -1.86 -14.22
CA LEU A 80 -0.75 -2.35 -14.54
C LEU A 80 -0.19 -3.27 -13.44
N ARG A 81 -0.31 -2.84 -12.17
CA ARG A 81 0.18 -3.65 -11.05
C ARG A 81 -0.48 -5.02 -11.01
N ASP A 82 -1.80 -5.09 -11.13
CA ASP A 82 -2.55 -6.35 -11.02
C ASP A 82 -2.23 -7.31 -12.17
N ALA A 83 -2.01 -6.77 -13.38
CA ALA A 83 -1.68 -7.58 -14.56
C ALA A 83 -0.21 -8.05 -14.53
N LEU A 84 0.72 -7.20 -14.10
CA LEU A 84 2.15 -7.41 -14.34
C LEU A 84 2.94 -7.86 -13.11
N ALA A 85 2.49 -7.56 -11.87
CA ALA A 85 3.23 -7.93 -10.66
C ALA A 85 3.46 -9.44 -10.50
N PRO A 86 2.51 -10.35 -10.85
CA PRO A 86 2.77 -11.78 -10.80
C PRO A 86 3.90 -12.22 -11.76
N LEU A 87 4.00 -11.59 -12.93
CA LEU A 87 5.03 -11.86 -13.93
C LEU A 87 6.39 -11.36 -13.46
N ALA A 88 6.44 -10.13 -12.90
CA ALA A 88 7.63 -9.57 -12.31
C ALA A 88 8.15 -10.40 -11.13
N SER A 89 7.25 -10.93 -10.29
CA SER A 89 7.63 -11.80 -9.17
C SER A 89 8.25 -13.12 -9.66
N ARG A 90 7.67 -13.76 -10.68
CA ARG A 90 8.24 -14.99 -11.27
C ARG A 90 9.62 -14.73 -11.87
N LEU A 91 9.79 -13.62 -12.57
CA LEU A 91 11.08 -13.23 -13.12
C LEU A 91 12.14 -13.03 -12.02
N ALA A 92 11.75 -12.36 -10.93
CA ALA A 92 12.63 -12.20 -9.77
C ALA A 92 13.00 -13.55 -9.13
N ASP A 93 12.05 -14.50 -9.06
CA ASP A 93 12.28 -15.86 -8.55
C ASP A 93 13.23 -16.64 -9.48
N GLU A 94 13.03 -16.56 -10.80
CA GLU A 94 13.83 -17.27 -11.81
C GLU A 94 15.29 -16.78 -11.84
N LEU A 95 15.50 -15.46 -11.81
CA LEU A 95 16.82 -14.84 -11.90
C LEU A 95 17.54 -14.74 -10.55
N ASP A 96 16.85 -14.94 -9.44
CA ASP A 96 17.31 -14.60 -8.08
C ASP A 96 17.85 -13.16 -7.97
N GLU A 97 17.27 -12.22 -8.74
CA GLU A 97 17.58 -10.80 -8.73
C GLU A 97 16.36 -9.94 -8.46
N SER A 98 16.56 -8.69 -8.02
CA SER A 98 15.43 -7.78 -7.77
C SER A 98 14.84 -7.29 -9.10
N VAL A 99 13.51 -7.30 -9.20
CA VAL A 99 12.77 -6.84 -10.38
C VAL A 99 11.82 -5.73 -10.01
N SER A 100 11.76 -4.68 -10.82
CA SER A 100 10.84 -3.56 -10.63
C SER A 100 10.11 -3.17 -11.91
N LEU A 101 8.93 -2.58 -11.74
CA LEU A 101 8.17 -1.93 -12.81
C LEU A 101 8.07 -0.44 -12.52
N ALA A 102 8.34 0.39 -13.52
CA ALA A 102 8.26 1.83 -13.43
C ALA A 102 7.49 2.44 -14.59
N VAL A 103 6.83 3.55 -14.35
CA VAL A 103 6.04 4.33 -15.33
C VAL A 103 6.59 5.75 -15.44
N ARG A 104 6.36 6.43 -16.58
CA ARG A 104 6.74 7.84 -16.75
C ARG A 104 5.96 8.72 -15.79
N ASP A 105 6.64 9.68 -15.15
CA ASP A 105 6.06 10.72 -14.32
C ASP A 105 6.87 12.02 -14.48
N GLY A 106 6.42 12.90 -15.38
CA GLY A 106 7.16 14.10 -15.78
C GLY A 106 8.53 13.76 -16.39
N ASP A 107 9.59 14.34 -15.80
CA ASP A 107 10.98 14.12 -16.21
C ASP A 107 11.60 12.86 -15.56
N GLY A 108 10.82 12.15 -14.75
CA GLY A 108 11.26 10.97 -14.03
C GLY A 108 10.47 9.72 -14.37
N VAL A 109 10.80 8.65 -13.64
CA VAL A 109 10.06 7.40 -13.61
C VAL A 109 9.66 7.07 -12.19
N ARG A 110 8.43 6.60 -12.00
CA ARG A 110 7.88 6.24 -10.70
C ARG A 110 7.66 4.74 -10.62
N PHE A 111 8.18 4.12 -9.56
CA PHE A 111 8.02 2.70 -9.34
C PHE A 111 6.60 2.34 -8.92
N ILE A 112 6.01 1.32 -9.57
CA ILE A 112 4.65 0.81 -9.30
C ILE A 112 4.65 -0.62 -8.78
N VAL A 113 5.73 -1.38 -9.01
CA VAL A 113 5.96 -2.73 -8.48
C VAL A 113 7.41 -2.87 -8.07
N GLN A 114 7.65 -3.56 -6.98
CA GLN A 114 8.98 -3.88 -6.49
C GLN A 114 9.01 -5.30 -5.94
N CYS A 115 9.76 -6.17 -6.59
CA CYS A 115 10.01 -7.56 -6.20
C CYS A 115 11.46 -7.66 -5.72
N THR A 116 11.70 -7.35 -4.44
CA THR A 116 13.06 -7.33 -3.87
C THR A 116 13.48 -8.71 -3.41
N ARG A 117 14.76 -9.06 -3.67
CA ARG A 117 15.41 -10.19 -3.04
C ARG A 117 15.97 -9.78 -1.69
N ARG A 118 15.76 -10.64 -0.67
CA ARG A 118 16.30 -10.43 0.67
C ARG A 118 17.77 -10.81 0.68
N ARG A 119 18.63 -9.80 0.57
CA ARG A 119 20.07 -9.93 0.66
C ARG A 119 20.62 -8.90 1.65
N THR A 120 21.84 -9.13 2.16
CA THR A 120 22.54 -8.20 3.06
C THR A 120 22.73 -6.84 2.40
N MET A 121 23.00 -6.82 1.08
CA MET A 121 22.95 -5.63 0.23
C MET A 121 21.82 -5.80 -0.77
N SER A 122 20.78 -5.03 -0.63
CA SER A 122 19.63 -5.01 -1.54
C SER A 122 19.25 -3.58 -1.86
N VAL A 123 18.79 -3.38 -3.09
CA VAL A 123 18.25 -2.10 -3.53
C VAL A 123 16.99 -1.77 -2.75
N THR A 124 16.89 -0.55 -2.24
CA THR A 124 15.81 -0.11 -1.36
C THR A 124 14.78 0.80 -2.02
N PHE A 125 14.63 0.75 -3.37
CA PHE A 125 13.55 1.48 -4.03
C PHE A 125 12.19 0.95 -3.59
N ARG A 126 11.22 1.85 -3.49
CA ARG A 126 9.86 1.55 -3.03
C ARG A 126 8.85 1.90 -4.09
N VAL A 127 7.70 1.27 -4.00
CA VAL A 127 6.55 1.73 -4.78
C VAL A 127 6.25 3.18 -4.41
N GLY A 128 6.18 4.04 -5.45
CA GLY A 128 5.98 5.47 -5.31
C GLY A 128 7.25 6.32 -5.35
N ASP A 129 8.45 5.74 -5.21
CA ASP A 129 9.70 6.48 -5.38
C ASP A 129 9.83 6.99 -6.82
N LEU A 130 10.37 8.19 -6.96
CA LEU A 130 10.62 8.86 -8.23
C LEU A 130 12.13 8.96 -8.47
N LEU A 131 12.59 8.46 -9.61
CA LEU A 131 13.98 8.62 -10.06
C LEU A 131 14.05 9.44 -11.36
N PRO A 132 15.15 10.19 -11.59
CA PRO A 132 15.39 10.85 -12.86
C PRO A 132 15.41 9.84 -14.01
N ALA A 133 14.66 10.11 -15.08
CA ALA A 133 14.52 9.15 -16.18
C ALA A 133 15.82 8.97 -16.98
N ASP A 134 16.65 9.99 -17.07
CA ASP A 134 17.93 10.02 -17.77
C ASP A 134 19.08 9.33 -17.02
N ARG A 135 18.84 8.89 -15.77
CA ARG A 135 19.86 8.32 -14.90
C ARG A 135 19.56 6.92 -14.38
N CYS A 136 18.54 6.26 -14.90
CA CYS A 136 18.24 4.88 -14.50
C CYS A 136 17.76 4.04 -15.70
N ALA A 137 18.04 2.75 -15.68
CA ALA A 137 17.70 1.85 -16.77
C ALA A 137 16.22 1.90 -17.17
N ALA A 138 15.30 1.88 -16.19
CA ALA A 138 13.85 1.97 -16.45
C ALA A 138 13.47 3.28 -17.16
N GLY A 139 14.08 4.38 -16.76
CA GLY A 139 13.87 5.68 -17.39
C GLY A 139 14.42 5.74 -18.81
N LEU A 140 15.64 5.30 -19.02
CA LEU A 140 16.28 5.24 -20.34
C LEU A 140 15.45 4.40 -21.32
N ALA A 141 14.92 3.25 -20.87
CA ALA A 141 14.04 2.40 -21.68
C ALA A 141 12.72 3.09 -22.08
N LEU A 142 12.22 4.05 -21.27
CA LEU A 142 10.99 4.80 -21.57
C LEU A 142 11.25 6.13 -22.29
N LEU A 143 12.50 6.64 -22.28
CA LEU A 143 12.91 7.83 -23.03
C LEU A 143 13.09 7.51 -24.50
N ASP A 144 13.71 6.36 -24.80
CA ASP A 144 13.89 5.85 -26.15
C ASP A 144 13.28 4.45 -26.29
N PRO A 145 11.95 4.39 -26.51
CA PRO A 145 11.29 3.11 -26.65
C PRO A 145 11.70 2.31 -27.91
N ALA A 146 12.43 2.87 -28.83
CA ALA A 146 12.98 2.14 -29.99
C ALA A 146 14.17 1.24 -29.57
N THR A 147 14.85 1.59 -28.48
CA THR A 147 15.96 0.80 -27.94
C THR A 147 15.41 -0.45 -27.23
N PRO A 148 15.81 -1.67 -27.65
CA PRO A 148 15.30 -2.90 -27.03
C PRO A 148 15.75 -3.09 -25.58
N TRP A 149 16.87 -2.45 -25.21
CA TRP A 149 17.53 -2.54 -23.90
C TRP A 149 18.03 -1.18 -23.45
N ALA A 150 17.93 -0.95 -22.14
CA ALA A 150 18.58 0.17 -21.50
C ALA A 150 19.40 -0.34 -20.31
N GLU A 151 20.56 0.22 -20.11
CA GLU A 151 21.50 -0.18 -19.07
C GLU A 151 21.77 1.01 -18.15
N ASP A 152 21.86 0.71 -16.86
CA ASP A 152 22.33 1.62 -15.82
C ASP A 152 23.59 0.98 -15.20
N ASP A 153 24.75 1.58 -15.48
CA ASP A 153 26.00 1.25 -14.82
C ASP A 153 26.34 2.35 -13.82
N GLN A 154 25.81 2.20 -12.60
CA GLN A 154 26.10 3.09 -11.48
C GLN A 154 25.71 4.58 -11.71
N LEU A 155 24.71 4.85 -12.57
CA LEU A 155 24.27 6.21 -12.88
C LEU A 155 23.53 6.88 -11.70
N ILE A 156 22.81 6.09 -10.89
CA ILE A 156 22.08 6.55 -9.71
C ILE A 156 22.94 6.49 -8.47
N GLU A 157 23.60 5.37 -8.24
CA GLU A 157 24.36 5.10 -7.03
C GLU A 157 25.55 4.18 -7.32
N PRO A 158 26.75 4.46 -6.76
CA PRO A 158 27.88 3.56 -6.89
C PRO A 158 27.54 2.13 -6.44
N GLY A 159 27.91 1.16 -7.24
CA GLY A 159 27.64 -0.25 -7.00
C GLY A 159 26.31 -0.77 -7.54
N LEU A 160 25.37 0.10 -7.90
CA LEU A 160 24.09 -0.30 -8.48
C LEU A 160 24.21 -0.46 -9.98
N ILE A 161 23.77 -1.61 -10.50
CA ILE A 161 23.65 -1.87 -11.94
C ILE A 161 22.24 -2.36 -12.26
N ALA A 162 21.72 -1.99 -13.42
CA ALA A 162 20.40 -2.44 -13.87
C ALA A 162 20.31 -2.57 -15.38
N VAL A 163 19.44 -3.48 -15.81
CA VAL A 163 19.05 -3.65 -17.21
C VAL A 163 17.54 -3.56 -17.31
N ALA A 164 17.01 -2.81 -18.27
CA ALA A 164 15.58 -2.62 -18.44
C ALA A 164 15.11 -2.80 -19.87
N MET A 165 13.83 -3.17 -20.02
CA MET A 165 13.12 -3.20 -21.30
C MET A 165 11.79 -2.47 -21.16
N PRO A 166 11.34 -1.75 -22.22
CA PRO A 166 9.99 -1.20 -22.26
C PRO A 166 8.96 -2.32 -22.41
N VAL A 167 7.80 -2.16 -21.78
CA VAL A 167 6.61 -3.00 -21.94
C VAL A 167 5.54 -2.20 -22.67
N ARG A 168 4.97 -2.74 -23.73
CA ARG A 168 4.03 -2.05 -24.63
C ARG A 168 2.60 -2.53 -24.43
N ASP A 169 1.68 -1.64 -24.66
CA ASP A 169 0.26 -2.00 -24.78
C ASP A 169 -0.08 -2.57 -26.18
N GLY A 170 -1.35 -2.95 -26.37
CA GLY A 170 -1.84 -3.47 -27.64
C GLY A 170 -1.78 -2.47 -28.81
N GLU A 171 -1.51 -1.19 -28.55
CA GLU A 171 -1.29 -0.14 -29.54
C GLU A 171 0.19 0.14 -29.82
N GLY A 172 1.09 -0.63 -29.18
CA GLY A 172 2.54 -0.50 -29.32
C GLY A 172 3.17 0.64 -28.51
N ARG A 173 2.40 1.30 -27.64
CA ARG A 173 2.93 2.39 -26.78
C ARG A 173 3.61 1.81 -25.57
N ALA A 174 4.80 2.30 -25.25
CA ALA A 174 5.49 1.91 -24.02
C ALA A 174 4.74 2.49 -22.80
N VAL A 175 4.10 1.61 -22.03
CA VAL A 175 3.27 2.00 -20.86
C VAL A 175 4.02 1.88 -19.53
N CYS A 176 5.04 1.03 -19.47
CA CYS A 176 5.95 0.92 -18.34
C CYS A 176 7.28 0.30 -18.80
N ALA A 177 8.27 0.29 -17.91
CA ALA A 177 9.49 -0.47 -18.09
C ALA A 177 9.62 -1.51 -16.98
N VAL A 178 10.11 -2.71 -17.33
CA VAL A 178 10.56 -3.72 -16.37
C VAL A 178 12.08 -3.67 -16.29
N SER A 179 12.63 -3.62 -15.07
CA SER A 179 14.08 -3.61 -14.83
C SER A 179 14.50 -4.72 -13.88
N VAL A 180 15.63 -5.35 -14.19
CA VAL A 180 16.38 -6.26 -13.33
C VAL A 180 17.51 -5.48 -12.72
N VAL A 181 17.63 -5.52 -11.39
CA VAL A 181 18.59 -4.70 -10.64
C VAL A 181 19.49 -5.60 -9.83
N SER A 182 20.79 -5.34 -9.89
CA SER A 182 21.84 -6.09 -9.21
C SER A 182 22.90 -5.15 -8.62
N HIS A 183 24.00 -5.70 -8.14
CA HIS A 183 25.13 -4.97 -7.57
C HIS A 183 26.43 -5.39 -8.26
N THR A 184 27.37 -4.46 -8.43
CA THR A 184 28.67 -4.68 -9.07
C THR A 184 29.53 -5.77 -8.42
N SER A 185 29.25 -6.13 -7.16
CA SER A 185 29.92 -7.27 -6.50
C SER A 185 29.50 -8.64 -7.04
N ARG A 186 28.44 -8.72 -7.85
CA ARG A 186 27.94 -9.98 -8.43
C ARG A 186 28.10 -10.06 -9.93
N HIS A 187 27.84 -8.96 -10.61
CA HIS A 187 27.88 -8.86 -12.07
C HIS A 187 28.44 -7.51 -12.51
N THR A 188 29.07 -7.47 -13.64
CA THR A 188 29.15 -6.26 -14.46
C THR A 188 27.78 -6.04 -15.13
N VAL A 189 27.50 -4.85 -15.64
CA VAL A 189 26.24 -4.57 -16.33
C VAL A 189 26.06 -5.47 -17.58
N GLY A 190 27.14 -5.76 -18.30
CA GLY A 190 27.13 -6.69 -19.44
C GLY A 190 26.81 -8.13 -19.04
N GLU A 191 27.43 -8.65 -17.96
CA GLU A 191 27.12 -9.98 -17.43
C GLU A 191 25.68 -10.06 -16.92
N LEU A 192 25.17 -9.02 -16.26
CA LEU A 192 23.77 -8.95 -15.84
C LEU A 192 22.83 -9.02 -17.04
N ARG A 193 23.12 -8.24 -18.10
CA ARG A 193 22.34 -8.28 -19.35
C ARG A 193 22.31 -9.69 -19.93
N ASP A 194 23.48 -10.32 -20.09
CA ASP A 194 23.60 -11.64 -20.72
C ASP A 194 22.90 -12.71 -19.86
N HIS A 195 22.99 -12.60 -18.54
CA HIS A 195 22.31 -13.47 -17.59
C HIS A 195 20.77 -13.37 -17.69
N CYS A 196 20.22 -12.16 -17.79
CA CYS A 196 18.76 -11.96 -17.75
C CYS A 196 18.11 -11.91 -19.15
N ALA A 197 18.88 -11.84 -20.25
CA ALA A 197 18.39 -11.54 -21.59
C ALA A 197 17.23 -12.45 -22.06
N GLY A 198 17.33 -13.76 -21.87
CA GLY A 198 16.33 -14.72 -22.30
C GLY A 198 15.04 -14.62 -21.48
N ALA A 199 15.16 -14.67 -20.16
CA ALA A 199 14.05 -14.61 -19.23
C ALA A 199 13.32 -13.27 -19.30
N LEU A 200 14.07 -12.16 -19.40
CA LEU A 200 13.49 -10.83 -19.45
C LEU A 200 12.68 -10.60 -20.73
N ARG A 201 13.22 -10.98 -21.91
CA ARG A 201 12.47 -10.90 -23.18
C ARG A 201 11.18 -11.73 -23.16
N LYS A 202 11.27 -12.97 -22.65
CA LYS A 202 10.12 -13.85 -22.51
C LYS A 202 9.06 -13.19 -21.62
N THR A 203 9.48 -12.68 -20.46
CA THR A 203 8.57 -12.04 -19.49
C THR A 203 7.95 -10.77 -20.08
N VAL A 204 8.71 -9.95 -20.83
CA VAL A 204 8.15 -8.77 -21.53
C VAL A 204 7.06 -9.21 -22.51
N GLY A 205 7.29 -10.22 -23.33
CA GLY A 205 6.25 -10.74 -24.23
C GLY A 205 5.00 -11.24 -23.51
N GLU A 206 5.15 -11.91 -22.36
CA GLU A 206 4.03 -12.32 -21.51
C GLU A 206 3.30 -11.10 -20.88
N MET A 207 4.03 -10.06 -20.50
CA MET A 207 3.46 -8.81 -19.99
C MET A 207 2.64 -8.09 -21.05
N GLU A 208 3.18 -7.95 -22.27
CA GLU A 208 2.49 -7.34 -23.40
C GLU A 208 1.23 -8.11 -23.81
N ALA A 209 1.32 -9.45 -23.83
CA ALA A 209 0.16 -10.31 -24.07
C ALA A 209 -0.93 -10.14 -22.97
N ALA A 210 -0.51 -10.00 -21.70
CA ALA A 210 -1.44 -9.76 -20.60
C ALA A 210 -2.13 -8.40 -20.69
N LEU A 211 -1.43 -7.38 -21.20
CA LEU A 211 -2.02 -6.04 -21.42
C LEU A 211 -2.94 -5.99 -22.64
N ALA A 212 -2.68 -6.78 -23.69
CA ALA A 212 -3.52 -6.89 -24.87
C ALA A 212 -4.80 -7.70 -24.62
N ALA A 213 -4.82 -8.55 -23.57
CA ALA A 213 -5.98 -9.38 -23.27
C ALA A 213 -7.19 -8.51 -22.83
N PRO A 214 -8.40 -8.78 -23.35
CA PRO A 214 -9.60 -8.09 -22.91
C PRO A 214 -9.80 -8.32 -21.41
N THR A 215 -9.63 -7.29 -20.62
CA THR A 215 -9.88 -7.39 -19.18
C THR A 215 -11.31 -6.95 -18.90
N PRO A 216 -12.14 -7.79 -18.24
CA PRO A 216 -13.45 -7.33 -17.78
C PRO A 216 -13.26 -6.11 -16.90
N ASP A 217 -13.93 -5.00 -17.22
CA ASP A 217 -13.96 -3.83 -16.33
C ASP A 217 -15.00 -4.05 -15.22
N PRO A 218 -14.59 -4.48 -14.02
CA PRO A 218 -15.52 -4.79 -12.93
C PRO A 218 -16.29 -3.55 -12.48
N ALA A 219 -15.76 -2.36 -12.74
CA ALA A 219 -16.39 -1.11 -12.31
C ALA A 219 -17.58 -0.69 -13.20
N ARG A 220 -17.66 -1.14 -14.45
CA ARG A 220 -18.85 -0.90 -15.28
C ARG A 220 -20.11 -1.60 -14.75
N ALA A 221 -19.94 -2.73 -14.06
CA ALA A 221 -21.06 -3.51 -13.53
C ALA A 221 -21.60 -3.02 -12.19
N GLY A 222 -20.90 -2.12 -11.48
CA GLY A 222 -21.17 -1.85 -10.06
C GLY A 222 -20.94 -0.43 -9.56
N LEU A 223 -21.03 0.62 -10.39
CA LEU A 223 -21.03 2.00 -9.86
C LEU A 223 -22.28 2.20 -8.97
N THR A 224 -22.16 1.87 -7.70
CA THR A 224 -23.15 2.20 -6.68
C THR A 224 -23.15 3.71 -6.48
N GLY A 225 -24.34 4.32 -6.37
CA GLY A 225 -24.47 5.74 -6.13
C GLY A 225 -23.83 6.14 -4.81
N GLY A 226 -22.81 7.01 -4.89
CA GLY A 226 -22.15 7.56 -3.70
C GLY A 226 -23.00 8.63 -3.02
N VAL A 227 -22.68 8.91 -1.75
CA VAL A 227 -23.29 9.97 -0.96
C VAL A 227 -22.25 11.04 -0.65
N ASP A 228 -22.56 12.31 -0.91
CA ASP A 228 -21.71 13.45 -0.51
C ASP A 228 -21.77 13.66 1.01
N ARG A 229 -20.92 12.96 1.73
CA ARG A 229 -20.79 13.10 3.21
C ARG A 229 -20.25 14.45 3.64
N SER A 230 -19.52 15.16 2.78
CA SER A 230 -18.85 16.42 3.08
C SER A 230 -19.82 17.55 3.50
N ARG A 231 -21.13 17.40 3.24
CA ARG A 231 -22.15 18.35 3.69
C ARG A 231 -22.43 18.21 5.19
N GLY A 232 -22.59 16.96 5.67
CA GLY A 232 -22.74 16.67 7.09
C GLY A 232 -21.49 17.10 7.87
N ASP A 233 -20.30 16.69 7.39
CA ASP A 233 -19.03 17.09 8.01
C ASP A 233 -18.85 18.61 8.11
N LYS A 234 -19.33 19.36 7.10
CA LYS A 234 -19.30 20.83 7.10
C LYS A 234 -20.26 21.43 8.14
N GLN A 235 -21.40 20.79 8.39
CA GLN A 235 -22.35 21.23 9.43
C GLN A 235 -21.79 20.98 10.83
N GLU A 236 -21.12 19.84 11.04
CA GLU A 236 -20.48 19.48 12.32
C GLU A 236 -19.27 20.34 12.66
N LEU A 237 -18.35 20.52 11.71
CA LEU A 237 -17.05 21.16 11.93
C LEU A 237 -17.01 22.67 11.57
N GLY A 238 -18.10 23.19 11.03
CA GLY A 238 -18.25 24.61 10.74
C GLY A 238 -17.21 25.16 9.78
N MET A 239 -16.69 26.38 10.07
CA MET A 239 -15.71 27.10 9.22
C MET A 239 -14.35 26.42 9.15
N GLY A 240 -14.00 25.52 10.07
CA GLY A 240 -12.74 24.77 10.08
C GLY A 240 -12.63 23.74 8.96
N PHE A 241 -13.76 23.21 8.49
CA PHE A 241 -13.78 22.14 7.49
C PHE A 241 -13.71 22.68 6.05
N LEU A 242 -12.75 22.16 5.28
CA LEU A 242 -12.51 22.54 3.89
C LEU A 242 -13.22 21.58 2.92
N GLN A 243 -14.52 21.81 2.70
CA GLN A 243 -15.37 20.97 1.89
C GLN A 243 -14.84 20.72 0.46
N SER A 244 -14.21 21.72 -0.16
CA SER A 244 -13.62 21.56 -1.49
C SER A 244 -12.43 20.60 -1.49
N LEU A 245 -11.65 20.54 -0.41
CA LEU A 245 -10.57 19.57 -0.24
C LEU A 245 -11.15 18.14 -0.10
N ALA A 246 -12.13 17.96 0.80
CA ALA A 246 -12.79 16.67 1.00
C ALA A 246 -13.39 16.11 -0.30
N ARG A 247 -14.10 16.96 -1.06
CA ARG A 247 -14.68 16.59 -2.36
C ARG A 247 -13.64 16.26 -3.42
N GLY A 248 -12.53 17.01 -3.46
CA GLY A 248 -11.42 16.74 -4.37
C GLY A 248 -10.77 15.39 -4.10
N LEU A 249 -10.52 15.06 -2.85
CA LEU A 249 -9.99 13.75 -2.45
C LEU A 249 -10.98 12.61 -2.78
N ALA A 250 -12.27 12.80 -2.56
CA ALA A 250 -13.30 11.84 -2.96
C ALA A 250 -13.32 11.62 -4.48
N VAL A 251 -13.16 12.67 -5.29
CA VAL A 251 -13.03 12.57 -6.75
C VAL A 251 -11.78 11.78 -7.14
N MET A 252 -10.63 12.01 -6.49
CA MET A 252 -9.41 11.22 -6.75
C MET A 252 -9.65 9.73 -6.49
N VAL A 253 -10.23 9.38 -5.35
CA VAL A 253 -10.53 7.98 -5.03
C VAL A 253 -11.50 7.37 -6.06
N ALA A 254 -12.55 8.13 -6.46
CA ALA A 254 -13.51 7.67 -7.45
C ALA A 254 -12.87 7.40 -8.81
N LEU A 255 -11.96 8.26 -9.28
CA LEU A 255 -11.27 8.05 -10.57
C LEU A 255 -10.47 6.74 -10.61
N GLY A 256 -10.02 6.22 -9.46
CA GLY A 256 -9.33 4.94 -9.36
C GLY A 256 -10.24 3.70 -9.37
N THR A 257 -11.56 3.86 -9.36
CA THR A 257 -12.48 2.70 -9.29
C THR A 257 -12.70 2.01 -10.62
N ALA A 258 -12.32 2.63 -11.75
CA ALA A 258 -12.50 2.08 -13.08
C ALA A 258 -11.21 2.08 -13.89
N ARG A 259 -10.90 0.95 -14.50
CA ARG A 259 -9.82 0.86 -15.51
C ARG A 259 -10.20 1.70 -16.73
N GLY A 260 -9.24 2.48 -17.27
CA GLY A 260 -9.49 3.38 -18.38
C GLY A 260 -10.29 4.63 -18.02
N GLY A 261 -10.45 4.93 -16.73
CA GLY A 261 -10.99 6.19 -16.22
C GLY A 261 -12.51 6.32 -16.23
N LEU A 262 -12.99 7.42 -15.68
CA LEU A 262 -14.41 7.78 -15.56
C LEU A 262 -14.75 9.04 -16.35
N THR A 263 -15.97 9.10 -16.88
CA THR A 263 -16.53 10.36 -17.36
C THR A 263 -16.93 11.25 -16.17
N LEU A 264 -17.11 12.56 -16.40
CA LEU A 264 -17.62 13.46 -15.35
C LEU A 264 -18.98 13.02 -14.80
N ALA A 265 -19.82 12.38 -15.61
CA ALA A 265 -21.12 11.87 -15.19
C ALA A 265 -20.96 10.64 -14.27
N ASP A 266 -20.10 9.69 -14.66
CA ASP A 266 -19.81 8.49 -13.86
C ASP A 266 -19.18 8.88 -12.51
N CYS A 267 -18.23 9.81 -12.52
CA CYS A 267 -17.61 10.31 -11.30
C CYS A 267 -18.61 11.05 -10.40
N ALA A 268 -19.53 11.84 -10.96
CA ALA A 268 -20.61 12.48 -10.22
C ALA A 268 -21.52 11.43 -9.55
N LYS A 269 -21.89 10.37 -10.28
CA LYS A 269 -22.66 9.24 -9.73
C LYS A 269 -21.91 8.52 -8.63
N ALA A 270 -20.62 8.20 -8.83
CA ALA A 270 -19.79 7.49 -7.86
C ALA A 270 -19.57 8.28 -6.56
N THR A 271 -19.50 9.60 -6.63
CA THR A 271 -19.23 10.47 -5.49
C THR A 271 -20.48 11.10 -4.84
N GLY A 272 -21.64 11.07 -5.52
CA GLY A 272 -22.84 11.82 -5.14
C GLY A 272 -22.70 13.33 -5.27
N LEU A 273 -21.65 13.81 -5.98
CA LEU A 273 -21.37 15.23 -6.15
C LEU A 273 -22.05 15.83 -7.38
N PRO A 274 -22.44 17.11 -7.37
CA PRO A 274 -22.87 17.80 -8.56
C PRO A 274 -21.78 17.76 -9.66
N ARG A 275 -22.17 17.52 -10.91
CA ARG A 275 -21.25 17.44 -12.07
C ARG A 275 -20.31 18.67 -12.19
N ALA A 276 -20.83 19.86 -11.89
CA ALA A 276 -20.02 21.08 -11.90
C ALA A 276 -18.93 21.08 -10.80
N THR A 277 -19.18 20.44 -9.65
CA THR A 277 -18.18 20.28 -8.60
C THR A 277 -17.10 19.28 -9.00
N VAL A 278 -17.50 18.14 -9.58
CA VAL A 278 -16.57 17.14 -10.14
C VAL A 278 -15.68 17.78 -11.21
N ARG A 279 -16.29 18.51 -12.17
CA ARG A 279 -15.55 19.19 -13.24
C ARG A 279 -14.45 20.12 -12.67
N ARG A 280 -14.79 20.97 -11.68
CA ARG A 280 -13.80 21.86 -11.05
C ARG A 280 -12.70 21.10 -10.33
N ALA A 281 -13.03 19.99 -9.64
CA ALA A 281 -12.04 19.16 -8.97
C ALA A 281 -11.10 18.49 -9.97
N VAL A 282 -11.63 17.88 -11.03
CA VAL A 282 -10.85 17.24 -12.10
C VAL A 282 -9.93 18.26 -12.78
N GLN A 283 -10.43 19.45 -13.14
CA GLN A 283 -9.61 20.51 -13.75
C GLN A 283 -8.47 20.96 -12.82
N ALA A 284 -8.71 21.02 -11.51
CA ALA A 284 -7.63 21.32 -10.56
C ALA A 284 -6.60 20.19 -10.50
N LEU A 285 -7.04 18.93 -10.52
CA LEU A 285 -6.15 17.76 -10.55
C LEU A 285 -5.32 17.68 -11.83
N GLU A 286 -5.92 18.02 -12.99
CA GLU A 286 -5.20 18.09 -14.28
C GLU A 286 -4.11 19.15 -14.24
N ARG A 287 -4.43 20.37 -13.80
CA ARG A 287 -3.42 21.46 -13.66
C ARG A 287 -2.27 21.09 -12.76
N LEU A 288 -2.51 20.27 -11.75
CA LEU A 288 -1.48 19.80 -10.80
C LEU A 288 -0.75 18.54 -11.28
N GLY A 289 -1.18 17.94 -12.41
CA GLY A 289 -0.60 16.71 -12.94
C GLY A 289 -0.97 15.44 -12.18
N TYR A 290 -2.09 15.44 -11.45
CA TYR A 290 -2.61 14.26 -10.75
C TYR A 290 -3.67 13.50 -11.55
N ALA A 291 -4.27 14.14 -12.55
CA ALA A 291 -5.22 13.51 -13.47
C ALA A 291 -4.87 13.86 -14.92
N GLY A 292 -5.26 12.99 -15.85
CA GLY A 292 -5.16 13.22 -17.28
C GLY A 292 -6.48 12.88 -17.97
N ALA A 293 -6.73 13.50 -19.13
CA ALA A 293 -7.89 13.24 -19.96
C ALA A 293 -7.52 12.35 -21.16
N ASP A 294 -8.38 11.39 -21.45
CA ASP A 294 -8.39 10.64 -22.70
C ASP A 294 -9.82 10.71 -23.27
N GLY A 295 -10.00 11.59 -24.25
CA GLY A 295 -11.31 11.94 -24.76
C GLY A 295 -12.24 12.50 -23.67
N ALA A 296 -13.35 11.80 -23.40
CA ALA A 296 -14.31 12.20 -22.35
C ALA A 296 -14.03 11.55 -20.99
N ARG A 297 -12.98 10.75 -20.85
CA ARG A 297 -12.62 10.02 -19.65
C ARG A 297 -11.43 10.66 -18.97
N PHE A 298 -11.41 10.57 -17.65
CA PHE A 298 -10.35 11.07 -16.78
C PHE A 298 -9.77 9.92 -15.98
N THR A 299 -8.43 9.85 -15.96
CA THR A 299 -7.66 8.86 -15.21
C THR A 299 -6.74 9.56 -14.22
N LEU A 300 -6.34 8.86 -13.16
CA LEU A 300 -5.26 9.32 -12.31
C LEU A 300 -3.91 9.12 -12.99
N LEU A 301 -2.98 10.00 -12.70
CA LEU A 301 -1.60 9.93 -13.16
C LEU A 301 -0.67 9.40 -12.04
N PRO A 302 0.51 8.84 -12.38
CA PRO A 302 1.45 8.25 -11.42
C PRO A 302 1.85 9.17 -10.28
N ARG A 303 1.87 10.47 -10.53
CA ARG A 303 2.19 11.52 -9.55
C ARG A 303 1.35 11.43 -8.26
N VAL A 304 0.16 10.86 -8.30
CA VAL A 304 -0.68 10.65 -7.10
C VAL A 304 0.08 9.87 -6.00
N LEU A 305 1.01 9.00 -6.37
CA LEU A 305 1.81 8.23 -5.43
C LEU A 305 2.72 9.10 -4.54
N GLU A 306 3.03 10.35 -4.95
CA GLU A 306 3.80 11.28 -4.10
C GLU A 306 3.02 11.77 -2.88
N LEU A 307 1.68 11.64 -2.88
CA LEU A 307 0.80 12.13 -1.80
C LEU A 307 0.80 11.26 -0.54
N GLY A 308 1.84 10.46 -0.35
CA GLY A 308 2.04 9.66 0.87
C GLY A 308 2.26 8.18 0.64
N TYR A 309 2.03 7.66 -0.57
CA TYR A 309 2.20 6.23 -0.83
C TYR A 309 3.66 5.80 -0.67
N ALA A 310 4.61 6.53 -1.26
CA ALA A 310 6.03 6.25 -1.14
C ALA A 310 6.51 6.30 0.32
N HIS A 311 6.00 7.23 1.12
CA HIS A 311 6.32 7.34 2.54
C HIS A 311 5.78 6.14 3.33
N LEU A 312 4.50 5.81 3.15
CA LEU A 312 3.82 4.76 3.92
C LEU A 312 4.18 3.34 3.46
N SER A 313 4.46 3.13 2.16
CA SER A 313 4.87 1.83 1.61
C SER A 313 6.18 1.31 2.19
N GLY A 314 6.97 2.18 2.77
CA GLY A 314 8.20 1.82 3.48
C GLY A 314 8.03 1.53 4.96
N LEU A 315 6.82 1.64 5.52
CA LEU A 315 6.56 1.24 6.89
C LEU A 315 6.47 -0.29 6.98
N THR A 316 7.01 -0.83 8.05
CA THR A 316 6.79 -2.23 8.39
C THR A 316 5.33 -2.44 8.80
N PHE A 317 4.85 -3.67 8.66
CA PHE A 317 3.50 -4.01 9.13
C PHE A 317 3.30 -3.66 10.61
N GLY A 318 4.34 -3.85 11.44
CA GLY A 318 4.32 -3.47 12.85
C GLY A 318 4.06 -1.97 13.04
N GLU A 319 4.77 -1.12 12.30
CA GLU A 319 4.59 0.35 12.36
C GLU A 319 3.20 0.79 11.91
N VAL A 320 2.63 0.12 10.90
CA VAL A 320 1.26 0.43 10.42
C VAL A 320 0.21 0.09 11.47
N VAL A 321 0.32 -1.06 12.15
CA VAL A 321 -0.70 -1.52 13.11
C VAL A 321 -0.53 -0.92 14.51
N GLN A 322 0.66 -0.46 14.88
CA GLN A 322 0.97 0.04 16.22
C GLN A 322 -0.02 1.11 16.74
N PRO A 323 -0.42 2.14 15.96
CA PRO A 323 -1.38 3.12 16.43
C PRO A 323 -2.76 2.54 16.72
N HIS A 324 -3.21 1.61 15.86
CA HIS A 324 -4.50 0.95 16.05
C HIS A 324 -4.52 0.07 17.29
N LEU A 325 -3.39 -0.60 17.59
CA LEU A 325 -3.24 -1.35 18.83
C LEU A 325 -3.22 -0.41 20.04
N ALA A 326 -2.57 0.75 19.95
CA ALA A 326 -2.55 1.72 21.04
C ALA A 326 -3.96 2.26 21.35
N ASP A 327 -4.74 2.60 20.32
CA ASP A 327 -6.13 3.04 20.48
C ASP A 327 -7.01 1.93 21.09
N LEU A 328 -6.80 0.67 20.66
CA LEU A 328 -7.52 -0.46 21.23
C LEU A 328 -7.19 -0.64 22.70
N VAL A 329 -5.89 -0.65 23.07
CA VAL A 329 -5.43 -0.78 24.47
C VAL A 329 -5.98 0.34 25.35
N ALA A 330 -6.00 1.58 24.85
CA ALA A 330 -6.57 2.73 25.59
C ALA A 330 -8.07 2.53 25.88
N ARG A 331 -8.81 1.91 24.98
CA ARG A 331 -10.26 1.66 25.10
C ARG A 331 -10.57 0.45 26.00
N VAL A 332 -9.88 -0.68 25.79
CA VAL A 332 -10.18 -1.94 26.49
C VAL A 332 -9.37 -2.13 27.75
N ARG A 333 -8.27 -1.37 27.95
CA ARG A 333 -7.33 -1.44 29.06
C ARG A 333 -6.65 -2.80 29.23
N GLU A 334 -6.60 -3.57 28.14
CA GLU A 334 -5.89 -4.85 28.05
C GLU A 334 -4.83 -4.80 26.98
N SER A 335 -3.77 -5.61 27.11
CA SER A 335 -2.69 -5.68 26.12
C SER A 335 -3.23 -6.19 24.78
N ALA A 336 -2.83 -5.55 23.67
CA ALA A 336 -3.17 -5.96 22.32
C ALA A 336 -1.93 -6.31 21.50
N SER A 337 -2.05 -7.33 20.67
CA SER A 337 -0.93 -7.83 19.87
C SER A 337 -1.39 -8.26 18.49
N VAL A 338 -0.47 -8.24 17.52
CA VAL A 338 -0.67 -8.88 16.21
C VAL A 338 0.41 -9.94 16.03
N ALA A 339 0.00 -11.10 15.51
CA ALA A 339 0.89 -12.19 15.20
C ALA A 339 0.63 -12.72 13.79
N VAL A 340 1.64 -13.36 13.21
CA VAL A 340 1.58 -14.08 11.95
C VAL A 340 1.91 -15.56 12.16
N LEU A 341 1.40 -16.44 11.32
CA LEU A 341 1.74 -17.85 11.35
C LEU A 341 3.11 -18.07 10.70
N SER A 342 3.99 -18.82 11.35
CA SER A 342 5.32 -19.21 10.88
C SER A 342 5.61 -20.67 11.23
N GLY A 343 5.39 -21.55 10.28
CA GLY A 343 5.34 -23.01 10.53
C GLY A 343 4.12 -23.35 11.37
N ASP A 344 4.34 -24.02 12.50
CA ASP A 344 3.30 -24.43 13.45
C ASP A 344 3.16 -23.45 14.64
N ASP A 345 3.91 -22.32 14.58
CA ASP A 345 3.91 -21.28 15.62
C ASP A 345 3.28 -19.98 15.15
N VAL A 346 2.79 -19.21 16.10
CA VAL A 346 2.55 -17.77 15.93
C VAL A 346 3.79 -16.98 16.32
N VAL A 347 4.11 -15.95 15.53
CA VAL A 347 5.18 -15.00 15.80
C VAL A 347 4.57 -13.61 16.01
N TYR A 348 4.84 -13.02 17.16
CA TYR A 348 4.36 -11.67 17.48
C TYR A 348 5.11 -10.64 16.65
N VAL A 349 4.39 -9.84 15.86
CA VAL A 349 4.95 -8.82 14.96
C VAL A 349 4.66 -7.40 15.39
N ALA A 350 3.67 -7.20 16.27
CA ALA A 350 3.38 -5.92 16.92
C ALA A 350 2.71 -6.17 18.28
N ARG A 351 2.97 -5.29 19.26
CA ARG A 351 2.37 -5.38 20.59
C ARG A 351 2.32 -4.02 21.25
N VAL A 352 1.21 -3.74 21.92
CA VAL A 352 1.06 -2.65 22.89
C VAL A 352 0.64 -3.28 24.21
N GLN A 353 1.39 -3.00 25.26
CA GLN A 353 1.10 -3.50 26.59
C GLN A 353 0.28 -2.50 27.39
N THR A 354 -0.65 -3.01 28.19
CA THR A 354 -1.25 -2.20 29.24
C THR A 354 -0.26 -2.02 30.41
N VAL A 355 -0.36 -0.91 31.10
CA VAL A 355 0.43 -0.67 32.32
C VAL A 355 -0.19 -1.49 33.44
N SER A 356 0.39 -2.64 33.76
CA SER A 356 -0.02 -3.53 34.85
C SER A 356 1.19 -3.98 35.66
N LEU A 357 0.99 -4.17 36.97
CA LEU A 357 2.03 -4.71 37.86
C LEU A 357 2.37 -6.19 37.56
N MET A 358 1.42 -6.91 36.96
CA MET A 358 1.64 -8.26 36.44
C MET A 358 1.44 -8.25 34.92
N SER A 359 2.51 -8.37 34.16
CA SER A 359 2.48 -8.46 32.71
C SER A 359 3.19 -9.72 32.23
N ILE A 360 2.59 -10.39 31.26
CA ILE A 360 3.23 -11.50 30.56
C ILE A 360 4.38 -10.91 29.73
N ASN A 361 5.59 -11.43 29.92
CA ASN A 361 6.79 -10.93 29.24
C ASN A 361 6.83 -11.43 27.77
N ILE A 362 5.93 -10.87 26.93
CA ILE A 362 5.87 -11.13 25.50
C ILE A 362 6.41 -9.92 24.78
N THR A 363 7.36 -10.12 23.86
CA THR A 363 7.96 -9.10 23.01
C THR A 363 7.73 -9.42 21.55
N VAL A 364 7.97 -8.44 20.67
CA VAL A 364 7.99 -8.68 19.21
C VAL A 364 9.06 -9.71 18.90
N GLY A 365 8.73 -10.73 18.11
CA GLY A 365 9.57 -11.89 17.81
C GLY A 365 9.30 -13.10 18.70
N THR A 366 8.58 -12.97 19.84
CA THR A 366 8.16 -14.10 20.65
C THR A 366 7.36 -15.10 19.82
N ARG A 367 7.60 -16.39 20.06
CA ARG A 367 6.93 -17.50 19.35
C ARG A 367 6.18 -18.36 20.35
N PHE A 368 4.97 -18.77 19.98
CA PHE A 368 4.19 -19.76 20.73
C PHE A 368 3.52 -20.75 19.78
N PRO A 369 3.30 -21.99 20.21
CA PRO A 369 2.55 -22.98 19.41
C PRO A 369 1.16 -22.46 19.02
N ALA A 370 0.85 -22.48 17.72
CA ALA A 370 -0.40 -21.91 17.21
C ALA A 370 -1.65 -22.61 17.79
N TYR A 371 -1.58 -23.93 18.05
CA TYR A 371 -2.72 -24.68 18.56
C TYR A 371 -3.18 -24.22 19.97
N ALA A 372 -2.28 -23.67 20.78
CA ALA A 372 -2.55 -23.27 22.17
C ALA A 372 -2.84 -21.78 22.34
N THR A 373 -2.96 -21.02 21.26
CA THR A 373 -3.20 -19.56 21.30
C THR A 373 -4.44 -19.18 20.49
N SER A 374 -5.17 -18.13 20.92
CA SER A 374 -6.32 -17.62 20.19
C SER A 374 -5.92 -17.09 18.79
N MET A 375 -4.81 -16.36 18.70
CA MET A 375 -4.27 -15.89 17.41
C MET A 375 -3.90 -17.06 16.50
N GLY A 376 -3.31 -18.12 17.07
CA GLY A 376 -2.99 -19.32 16.29
C GLY A 376 -4.24 -20.00 15.75
N ARG A 377 -5.30 -20.17 16.55
CA ARG A 377 -6.55 -20.83 16.11
C ARG A 377 -7.20 -20.10 14.92
N VAL A 378 -7.29 -18.77 14.96
CA VAL A 378 -7.86 -18.02 13.81
C VAL A 378 -6.95 -18.07 12.57
N LEU A 379 -5.64 -18.22 12.73
CA LEU A 379 -4.70 -18.37 11.61
C LEU A 379 -4.69 -19.79 11.06
N LEU A 380 -4.79 -20.82 11.92
CA LEU A 380 -4.90 -22.23 11.52
C LEU A 380 -6.18 -22.53 10.74
N ALA A 381 -7.25 -21.78 10.98
CA ALA A 381 -8.51 -21.90 10.25
C ALA A 381 -8.40 -21.65 8.73
N GLU A 382 -7.30 -21.04 8.29
CA GLU A 382 -7.03 -20.74 6.88
C GLU A 382 -6.10 -21.77 6.21
N LEU A 383 -5.59 -22.73 6.97
CA LEU A 383 -4.71 -23.74 6.42
C LEU A 383 -5.50 -24.83 5.68
N PRO A 384 -4.94 -25.39 4.60
CA PRO A 384 -5.45 -26.64 4.03
C PRO A 384 -5.57 -27.73 5.08
N GLY A 385 -6.62 -28.57 5.00
CA GLY A 385 -6.92 -29.61 5.98
C GLY A 385 -5.75 -30.56 6.27
N GLU A 386 -4.93 -30.88 5.27
CA GLU A 386 -3.73 -31.72 5.40
C GLU A 386 -2.67 -31.06 6.32
N ARG A 387 -2.44 -29.76 6.18
CA ARG A 387 -1.50 -29.00 7.04
C ARG A 387 -2.00 -28.95 8.48
N LEU A 388 -3.29 -28.68 8.68
CA LEU A 388 -3.89 -28.72 10.01
C LEU A 388 -3.81 -30.12 10.63
N ALA A 389 -3.95 -31.19 9.83
CA ALA A 389 -3.85 -32.57 10.28
C ALA A 389 -2.45 -32.97 10.75
N ALA A 390 -1.40 -32.32 10.21
CA ALA A 390 -0.01 -32.56 10.57
C ALA A 390 0.35 -32.01 11.96
N ILE A 391 -0.40 -31.03 12.48
CA ILE A 391 -0.12 -30.43 13.80
C ILE A 391 -0.35 -31.46 14.90
N VAL A 392 0.64 -31.58 15.78
CA VAL A 392 0.59 -32.49 16.94
C VAL A 392 0.56 -31.66 18.22
N PRO A 393 -0.61 -31.47 18.84
CA PRO A 393 -0.72 -30.72 20.09
C PRO A 393 0.03 -31.44 21.24
N ARG A 394 0.78 -30.68 22.02
CA ARG A 394 1.46 -31.16 23.22
C ARG A 394 0.88 -30.43 24.45
N ARG A 395 0.91 -31.08 25.60
CA ARG A 395 0.45 -30.47 26.85
C ARG A 395 1.41 -29.37 27.29
N LEU A 396 0.90 -28.17 27.47
CA LEU A 396 1.62 -26.99 27.99
C LEU A 396 1.09 -26.60 29.37
N SER A 397 -0.23 -26.71 29.54
CA SER A 397 -0.92 -26.51 30.81
C SER A 397 -1.91 -27.66 31.07
N PRO A 398 -2.53 -27.75 32.24
CA PRO A 398 -3.59 -28.71 32.48
C PRO A 398 -4.79 -28.57 31.54
N ARG A 399 -5.01 -27.37 30.98
CA ARG A 399 -6.14 -27.05 30.09
C ARG A 399 -5.82 -27.14 28.60
N THR A 400 -4.57 -27.42 28.24
CA THR A 400 -4.19 -27.51 26.81
C THR A 400 -4.97 -28.62 26.13
N VAL A 401 -5.61 -28.29 25.01
CA VAL A 401 -6.23 -29.27 24.11
C VAL A 401 -5.13 -30.08 23.43
N THR A 402 -5.10 -31.39 23.71
CA THR A 402 -4.11 -32.34 23.15
C THR A 402 -4.71 -33.29 22.10
N SER A 403 -6.03 -33.32 21.96
CA SER A 403 -6.73 -34.12 20.95
C SER A 403 -6.70 -33.41 19.60
N LYS A 404 -6.20 -34.09 18.56
CA LYS A 404 -6.26 -33.59 17.17
C LYS A 404 -7.69 -33.38 16.67
N ALA A 405 -8.64 -34.22 17.10
CA ALA A 405 -10.03 -34.10 16.69
C ALA A 405 -10.67 -32.85 17.32
N GLU A 406 -10.43 -32.64 18.61
CA GLU A 406 -10.92 -31.47 19.34
C GLU A 406 -10.30 -30.18 18.79
N LEU A 407 -9.00 -30.14 18.55
CA LEU A 407 -8.33 -28.98 17.93
C LEU A 407 -8.96 -28.63 16.58
N ARG A 408 -9.24 -29.64 15.72
CA ARG A 408 -9.92 -29.41 14.44
C ARG A 408 -11.33 -28.83 14.60
N ALA A 409 -12.07 -29.29 15.60
CA ALA A 409 -13.40 -28.76 15.91
C ALA A 409 -13.33 -27.29 16.34
N LEU A 410 -12.40 -26.94 17.25
CA LEU A 410 -12.18 -25.58 17.72
C LEU A 410 -11.68 -24.64 16.62
N VAL A 411 -10.81 -25.10 15.72
CA VAL A 411 -10.35 -24.31 14.58
C VAL A 411 -11.50 -24.06 13.60
N ARG A 412 -12.38 -25.03 13.35
CA ARG A 412 -13.57 -24.87 12.52
C ARG A 412 -14.53 -23.88 13.15
N GLN A 413 -14.79 -24.01 14.46
CA GLN A 413 -15.61 -23.07 15.22
C GLN A 413 -15.07 -21.63 15.09
N ALA A 414 -13.74 -21.45 15.22
CA ALA A 414 -13.10 -20.13 15.04
C ALA A 414 -13.27 -19.55 13.63
N ALA A 415 -13.37 -20.41 12.60
CA ALA A 415 -13.65 -19.98 11.22
C ALA A 415 -15.11 -19.49 11.08
N GLU A 416 -16.06 -20.20 11.69
CA GLU A 416 -17.49 -19.91 11.64
C GLU A 416 -17.83 -18.65 12.45
N ASP A 417 -17.32 -18.55 13.68
CA ASP A 417 -17.57 -17.42 14.59
C ASP A 417 -16.82 -16.15 14.20
N GLY A 418 -15.73 -16.27 13.42
CA GLY A 418 -14.86 -15.16 13.05
C GLY A 418 -13.91 -14.72 14.16
N TYR A 419 -13.84 -15.41 15.29
CA TYR A 419 -12.90 -15.19 16.39
C TYR A 419 -12.56 -16.50 17.09
N ALA A 420 -11.50 -16.50 17.90
CA ALA A 420 -11.17 -17.59 18.80
C ALA A 420 -10.91 -17.06 20.21
N LEU A 421 -11.40 -17.81 21.21
CA LEU A 421 -11.15 -17.57 22.63
C LEU A 421 -10.35 -18.76 23.19
N VAL A 422 -9.28 -18.47 23.94
CA VAL A 422 -8.43 -19.46 24.60
C VAL A 422 -8.33 -19.13 26.08
N ASP A 423 -8.66 -20.09 26.93
CA ASP A 423 -8.65 -19.96 28.38
C ASP A 423 -7.59 -20.87 28.99
N GLN A 424 -6.43 -20.28 29.33
CA GLN A 424 -5.37 -20.92 30.11
C GLN A 424 -4.72 -22.16 29.43
N GLU A 425 -4.82 -22.29 28.12
CA GLU A 425 -4.24 -23.44 27.41
C GLU A 425 -2.74 -23.33 27.17
N LEU A 426 -2.25 -22.09 26.95
CA LEU A 426 -0.81 -21.83 26.81
C LEU A 426 -0.14 -21.84 28.20
N GLU A 427 -0.75 -21.16 29.16
CA GLU A 427 -0.26 -21.00 30.53
C GLU A 427 -1.42 -20.69 31.46
N GLU A 428 -1.37 -21.16 32.71
CA GLU A 428 -2.40 -20.89 33.72
C GLU A 428 -2.51 -19.38 33.97
N GLY A 429 -3.73 -18.88 34.10
CA GLY A 429 -4.03 -17.47 34.29
C GLY A 429 -4.10 -16.65 33.00
N VAL A 430 -3.61 -17.17 31.85
CA VAL A 430 -3.62 -16.45 30.57
C VAL A 430 -4.90 -16.72 29.77
N ARG A 431 -5.64 -15.67 29.52
CA ARG A 431 -6.84 -15.69 28.65
C ARG A 431 -6.63 -14.75 27.46
N SER A 432 -7.08 -15.17 26.32
CA SER A 432 -6.94 -14.36 25.10
C SER A 432 -8.09 -14.57 24.13
N ILE A 433 -8.44 -13.48 23.44
CA ILE A 433 -9.38 -13.49 22.31
C ILE A 433 -8.63 -12.96 21.08
N ALA A 434 -8.89 -13.52 19.91
CA ALA A 434 -8.31 -13.07 18.66
C ALA A 434 -9.32 -13.04 17.52
N VAL A 435 -9.15 -12.08 16.63
CA VAL A 435 -9.87 -11.96 15.36
C VAL A 435 -8.87 -11.95 14.20
N PRO A 436 -9.23 -12.46 13.02
CA PRO A 436 -8.37 -12.40 11.87
C PRO A 436 -8.35 -11.00 11.24
N VAL A 437 -7.17 -10.50 10.90
CA VAL A 437 -7.01 -9.32 10.05
C VAL A 437 -6.91 -9.80 8.60
N ARG A 438 -7.76 -9.26 7.72
CA ARG A 438 -7.86 -9.62 6.31
C ARG A 438 -7.53 -8.42 5.43
N ASP A 439 -6.99 -8.68 4.23
CA ASP A 439 -6.84 -7.65 3.21
C ASP A 439 -8.21 -7.33 2.54
N ARG A 440 -8.22 -6.33 1.63
CA ARG A 440 -9.43 -5.95 0.88
C ARG A 440 -10.02 -7.07 0.00
N ARG A 441 -9.24 -8.10 -0.31
CA ARG A 441 -9.67 -9.28 -1.08
C ARG A 441 -10.20 -10.39 -0.18
N GLY A 442 -10.28 -10.14 1.14
CA GLY A 442 -10.67 -11.13 2.13
C GLY A 442 -9.56 -12.15 2.44
N VAL A 443 -8.37 -11.99 1.87
CA VAL A 443 -7.22 -12.85 2.11
C VAL A 443 -6.50 -12.38 3.36
N ARG A 444 -6.18 -13.31 4.26
CA ARG A 444 -5.36 -13.03 5.45
C ARG A 444 -3.90 -12.88 5.04
N TRP A 445 -3.20 -11.99 5.72
CA TRP A 445 -1.79 -11.73 5.45
C TRP A 445 -0.98 -13.01 5.69
N ARG A 446 -0.31 -13.50 4.66
CA ARG A 446 0.70 -14.57 4.72
C ARG A 446 2.07 -13.95 4.51
N ARG A 447 3.03 -14.42 5.27
CA ARG A 447 4.44 -14.12 5.01
C ARG A 447 4.95 -15.00 3.90
#